data_b06cd63bba5e6a288a5d4b928c2e2274
#
_entry.id   b06cd63bba5e6a288a5d4b928c2e2274
#
_cell.length_a   1.000
_cell.length_b   1.000
_cell.length_c   1.000
_cell.angle_alpha   90.00
_cell.angle_beta   90.00
_cell.angle_gamma   90.00
#
_symmetry.space_group_name_H-M   'P 1'
#
loop_
_entity.id
_entity.type
_entity.pdbx_description
1 polymer ?
#
loop_
_entity_poly.entity_id
_entity_poly.type
_entity_poly.pdbx_seq_one_letter_code
_entity_poly.pdbx_strand_id
1 'polypeptide(L)'
;MSGKWFSIGSLVIGVSGSWLGGCLFWGWLRMHPALHLPVEAVAVPLACVGLTTKWRMGAGFYLSCLLGTAFTDLMMLLTGVMSSWPDVVSAPMEEGAKKLNDISLHLFNPFTLLLLSLAALMILLISNEMNKRGTLNSPAGGAWLVAGAALTTTLWVDGLFLITTLLQPKLSGLI
;
A
#
# COMPACT_ATOMS: atom_id res chain seq x y z
N MET A 1 30.66 -11.66 4.30
CA MET A 1 29.75 -10.56 4.72
C MET A 1 28.94 -11.04 5.89
N SER A 2 28.86 -10.27 6.98
CA SER A 2 28.03 -10.65 8.14
C SER A 2 26.56 -10.77 7.70
N GLY A 3 25.81 -11.73 8.27
CA GLY A 3 24.42 -11.98 7.90
C GLY A 3 23.50 -10.72 8.02
N LYS A 4 23.89 -9.78 8.89
CA LYS A 4 23.19 -8.51 9.09
C LYS A 4 23.18 -7.62 7.84
N TRP A 5 24.33 -7.45 7.17
CA TRP A 5 24.42 -6.66 5.93
C TRP A 5 23.65 -7.28 4.78
N PHE A 6 23.61 -8.60 4.72
CA PHE A 6 22.81 -9.30 3.73
C PHE A 6 21.30 -9.06 3.94
N SER A 7 20.84 -9.12 5.19
CA SER A 7 19.43 -8.86 5.53
C SER A 7 19.01 -7.43 5.16
N ILE A 8 19.86 -6.43 5.44
CA ILE A 8 19.64 -5.05 5.04
C ILE A 8 19.59 -4.93 3.51
N GLY A 9 20.53 -5.52 2.79
CA GLY A 9 20.53 -5.52 1.32
C GLY A 9 19.27 -6.16 0.73
N SER A 10 18.81 -7.27 1.30
CA SER A 10 17.58 -7.92 0.91
C SER A 10 16.37 -6.99 1.09
N LEU A 11 16.30 -6.28 2.22
CA LEU A 11 15.23 -5.33 2.49
C LEU A 11 15.25 -4.16 1.50
N VAL A 12 16.43 -3.60 1.21
CA VAL A 12 16.58 -2.51 0.22
C VAL A 12 16.06 -2.94 -1.15
N ILE A 13 16.33 -4.18 -1.58
CA ILE A 13 15.82 -4.71 -2.85
C ILE A 13 14.28 -4.82 -2.82
N GLY A 14 13.70 -5.30 -1.72
CA GLY A 14 12.24 -5.36 -1.56
C GLY A 14 11.58 -3.97 -1.62
N VAL A 15 12.16 -2.99 -0.92
CA VAL A 15 11.73 -1.59 -0.96
C VAL A 15 11.83 -1.02 -2.37
N SER A 16 12.97 -1.23 -3.05
CA SER A 16 13.19 -0.74 -4.41
C SER A 16 12.19 -1.34 -5.40
N GLY A 17 11.85 -2.63 -5.27
CA GLY A 17 10.86 -3.29 -6.11
C GLY A 17 9.46 -2.70 -5.94
N SER A 18 9.01 -2.50 -4.70
CA SER A 18 7.73 -1.86 -4.41
C SER A 18 7.70 -0.41 -4.91
N TRP A 19 8.76 0.34 -4.64
CA TRP A 19 8.87 1.73 -5.08
C TRP A 19 8.89 1.88 -6.60
N LEU A 20 9.58 0.98 -7.31
CA LEU A 20 9.61 0.98 -8.78
C LEU A 20 8.21 0.76 -9.36
N GLY A 21 7.43 -0.19 -8.82
CA GLY A 21 6.04 -0.41 -9.22
C GLY A 21 5.20 0.85 -9.06
N GLY A 22 5.27 1.49 -7.90
CA GLY A 22 4.61 2.76 -7.63
C GLY A 22 5.03 3.87 -8.60
N CYS A 23 6.34 4.04 -8.86
CA CYS A 23 6.84 5.02 -9.83
C CYS A 23 6.30 4.77 -11.26
N LEU A 24 6.25 3.52 -11.70
CA LEU A 24 5.69 3.16 -13.01
C LEU A 24 4.21 3.49 -13.10
N PHE A 25 3.45 3.15 -12.06
CA PHE A 25 2.03 3.46 -12.01
C PHE A 25 1.80 4.98 -12.04
N TRP A 26 2.38 5.72 -11.09
CA TRP A 26 2.17 7.17 -10.97
C TRP A 26 2.73 7.96 -12.15
N GLY A 27 3.83 7.51 -12.76
CA GLY A 27 4.46 8.19 -13.90
C GLY A 27 3.68 8.04 -15.21
N TRP A 28 3.09 6.86 -15.47
CA TRP A 28 2.49 6.58 -16.77
C TRP A 28 1.06 6.03 -16.72
N LEU A 29 0.67 5.38 -15.64
CA LEU A 29 -0.58 4.59 -15.60
C LEU A 29 -1.63 5.14 -14.64
N ARG A 30 -1.36 6.27 -13.98
CA ARG A 30 -2.24 6.87 -12.96
C ARG A 30 -3.69 7.12 -13.42
N MET A 31 -3.90 7.25 -14.74
CA MET A 31 -5.21 7.40 -15.37
C MET A 31 -6.01 6.08 -15.42
N HIS A 32 -5.35 4.96 -15.15
CA HIS A 32 -5.91 3.61 -15.21
C HIS A 32 -5.77 2.90 -13.87
N PRO A 33 -6.58 3.26 -12.85
CA PRO A 33 -6.40 2.77 -11.49
C PRO A 33 -6.46 1.24 -11.37
N ALA A 34 -7.20 0.57 -12.26
CA ALA A 34 -7.24 -0.90 -12.32
C ALA A 34 -5.89 -1.56 -12.67
N LEU A 35 -4.91 -0.80 -13.20
CA LEU A 35 -3.57 -1.30 -13.50
C LEU A 35 -2.60 -1.14 -12.31
N HIS A 36 -3.00 -0.50 -11.23
CA HIS A 36 -2.14 -0.26 -10.07
C HIS A 36 -1.60 -1.58 -9.50
N LEU A 37 -2.48 -2.43 -9.04
CA LEU A 37 -2.11 -3.73 -8.47
C LEU A 37 -1.37 -4.64 -9.48
N PRO A 38 -1.82 -4.81 -10.75
CA PRO A 38 -1.08 -5.59 -11.74
C PRO A 38 0.35 -5.13 -11.97
N VAL A 39 0.60 -3.83 -12.03
CA VAL A 39 1.95 -3.27 -12.25
C VAL A 39 2.84 -3.51 -11.03
N GLU A 40 2.31 -3.32 -9.84
CA GLU A 40 3.05 -3.62 -8.61
C GLU A 40 3.28 -5.12 -8.40
N ALA A 41 2.40 -5.98 -8.94
CA ALA A 41 2.47 -7.43 -8.77
C ALA A 41 3.50 -8.15 -9.67
N VAL A 42 4.17 -7.45 -10.59
CA VAL A 42 5.09 -8.05 -11.57
C VAL A 42 6.20 -8.89 -10.90
N ALA A 43 6.70 -8.48 -9.74
CA ALA A 43 7.76 -9.21 -9.04
C ALA A 43 7.24 -10.29 -8.06
N VAL A 44 5.94 -10.57 -8.00
CA VAL A 44 5.35 -11.61 -7.11
C VAL A 44 6.01 -12.97 -7.26
N PRO A 45 6.25 -13.51 -8.47
CA PRO A 45 6.90 -14.81 -8.61
C PRO A 45 8.29 -14.85 -7.95
N LEU A 46 9.08 -13.80 -8.12
CA LEU A 46 10.40 -13.67 -7.50
C LEU A 46 10.30 -13.54 -5.98
N ALA A 47 9.34 -12.76 -5.49
CA ALA A 47 9.12 -12.60 -4.06
C ALA A 47 8.65 -13.92 -3.40
N CYS A 48 7.77 -14.69 -4.04
CA CYS A 48 7.35 -15.99 -3.54
C CYS A 48 8.54 -16.96 -3.40
N VAL A 49 9.40 -17.04 -4.40
CA VAL A 49 10.65 -17.81 -4.30
C VAL A 49 11.57 -17.23 -3.21
N GLY A 50 11.64 -15.92 -3.10
CA GLY A 50 12.44 -15.20 -2.11
C GLY A 50 12.11 -15.57 -0.67
N LEU A 51 10.84 -15.87 -0.35
CA LEU A 51 10.40 -16.27 1.01
C LEU A 51 11.10 -17.53 1.53
N THR A 52 11.44 -18.46 0.63
CA THR A 52 12.10 -19.73 1.00
C THR A 52 13.61 -19.63 1.08
N THR A 53 14.19 -18.47 0.75
CA THR A 53 15.62 -18.24 0.63
C THR A 53 16.11 -17.25 1.70
N LYS A 54 17.38 -16.89 1.61
CA LYS A 54 17.99 -15.81 2.41
C LYS A 54 17.43 -14.41 2.08
N TRP A 55 16.66 -14.25 0.99
CA TRP A 55 16.03 -12.99 0.56
C TRP A 55 14.66 -12.72 1.23
N ARG A 56 14.25 -13.57 2.16
CA ARG A 56 12.91 -13.56 2.77
C ARG A 56 12.49 -12.23 3.41
N MET A 57 13.43 -11.42 3.90
CA MET A 57 13.08 -10.10 4.47
C MET A 57 12.57 -9.14 3.39
N GLY A 58 13.28 -9.01 2.27
CA GLY A 58 12.84 -8.17 1.15
C GLY A 58 11.57 -8.71 0.50
N ALA A 59 11.47 -10.02 0.34
CA ALA A 59 10.29 -10.69 -0.19
C ALA A 59 9.05 -10.46 0.72
N GLY A 60 9.21 -10.60 2.04
CA GLY A 60 8.16 -10.33 3.02
C GLY A 60 7.71 -8.87 3.00
N PHE A 61 8.64 -7.93 2.95
CA PHE A 61 8.34 -6.50 2.78
C PHE A 61 7.51 -6.25 1.53
N TYR A 62 8.02 -6.67 0.35
CA TYR A 62 7.36 -6.44 -0.93
C TYR A 62 5.94 -7.04 -0.97
N LEU A 63 5.77 -8.29 -0.55
CA LEU A 63 4.45 -8.94 -0.55
C LEU A 63 3.47 -8.28 0.43
N SER A 64 3.95 -7.75 1.55
CA SER A 64 3.10 -7.03 2.49
C SER A 64 2.70 -5.64 2.00
N CYS A 65 3.60 -4.91 1.33
CA CYS A 65 3.22 -3.69 0.64
C CYS A 65 2.15 -3.98 -0.41
N LEU A 66 2.36 -4.98 -1.25
CA LEU A 66 1.39 -5.38 -2.29
C LEU A 66 0.05 -5.81 -1.69
N LEU A 67 0.04 -6.49 -0.54
CA LEU A 67 -1.19 -6.82 0.18
C LEU A 67 -1.91 -5.55 0.65
N GLY A 68 -1.17 -4.56 1.16
CA GLY A 68 -1.72 -3.24 1.50
C GLY A 68 -2.35 -2.55 0.30
N THR A 69 -1.62 -2.45 -0.83
CA THR A 69 -2.15 -1.91 -2.09
C THR A 69 -3.42 -2.65 -2.53
N ALA A 70 -3.46 -3.98 -2.43
CA ALA A 70 -4.64 -4.76 -2.78
C ALA A 70 -5.87 -4.42 -1.91
N PHE A 71 -5.68 -4.18 -0.61
CA PHE A 71 -6.74 -3.71 0.27
C PHE A 71 -7.22 -2.31 -0.12
N THR A 72 -6.31 -1.39 -0.41
CA THR A 72 -6.64 -0.02 -0.82
C THR A 72 -7.41 -0.02 -2.14
N ASP A 73 -6.91 -0.73 -3.16
CA ASP A 73 -7.57 -0.83 -4.46
C ASP A 73 -8.95 -1.50 -4.35
N LEU A 74 -9.09 -2.52 -3.50
CA LEU A 74 -10.38 -3.15 -3.22
C LEU A 74 -11.35 -2.15 -2.57
N MET A 75 -10.89 -1.34 -1.62
CA MET A 75 -11.73 -0.32 -1.00
C MET A 75 -12.10 0.77 -2.00
N MET A 76 -11.18 1.24 -2.83
CA MET A 76 -11.48 2.18 -3.92
C MET A 76 -12.53 1.64 -4.88
N LEU A 77 -12.47 0.34 -5.21
CA LEU A 77 -13.45 -0.33 -6.07
C LEU A 77 -14.83 -0.40 -5.40
N LEU A 78 -14.89 -0.88 -4.16
CA LEU A 78 -16.16 -1.08 -3.43
C LEU A 78 -16.86 0.23 -3.04
N THR A 79 -16.10 1.30 -2.84
CA THR A 79 -16.62 2.64 -2.53
C THR A 79 -16.93 3.48 -3.76
N GLY A 80 -16.60 3.01 -4.97
CA GLY A 80 -16.80 3.73 -6.23
C GLY A 80 -15.75 4.80 -6.52
N VAL A 81 -14.77 5.00 -5.64
CA VAL A 81 -13.68 5.97 -5.84
C VAL A 81 -12.88 5.65 -7.11
N MET A 82 -12.65 4.36 -7.38
CA MET A 82 -11.88 3.92 -8.53
C MET A 82 -12.45 4.40 -9.86
N SER A 83 -13.77 4.45 -10.01
CA SER A 83 -14.43 4.93 -11.24
C SER A 83 -14.30 6.43 -11.45
N SER A 84 -14.21 7.21 -10.38
CA SER A 84 -14.08 8.67 -10.41
C SER A 84 -12.63 9.16 -10.49
N TRP A 85 -11.67 8.25 -10.28
CA TRP A 85 -10.24 8.56 -10.19
C TRP A 85 -9.67 9.23 -11.45
N PRO A 86 -9.94 8.75 -12.70
CA PRO A 86 -9.45 9.40 -13.92
C PRO A 86 -9.88 10.86 -14.03
N ASP A 87 -11.10 11.18 -13.60
CA ASP A 87 -11.63 12.55 -13.64
C ASP A 87 -10.94 13.49 -12.66
N VAL A 88 -10.47 12.95 -11.52
CA VAL A 88 -9.68 13.71 -10.54
C VAL A 88 -8.30 14.02 -11.08
N VAL A 89 -7.56 13.00 -11.55
CA VAL A 89 -6.16 13.14 -11.95
C VAL A 89 -5.94 13.83 -13.29
N SER A 90 -6.99 13.93 -14.12
CA SER A 90 -6.97 14.66 -15.40
C SER A 90 -7.41 16.12 -15.30
N ALA A 91 -8.10 16.48 -14.22
CA ALA A 91 -8.61 17.83 -14.03
C ALA A 91 -7.48 18.84 -13.71
N PRO A 92 -7.68 20.14 -14.01
CA PRO A 92 -6.81 21.19 -13.48
C PRO A 92 -6.77 21.15 -11.96
N MET A 93 -5.63 21.57 -11.34
CA MET A 93 -5.36 21.45 -9.91
C MET A 93 -6.55 21.86 -9.00
N GLU A 94 -7.17 23.00 -9.26
CA GLU A 94 -8.28 23.49 -8.43
C GLU A 94 -9.56 22.65 -8.56
N GLU A 95 -9.88 22.24 -9.77
CA GLU A 95 -11.03 21.39 -10.04
C GLU A 95 -10.80 19.97 -9.53
N GLY A 96 -9.61 19.41 -9.76
CA GLY A 96 -9.21 18.10 -9.23
C GLY A 96 -9.26 18.05 -7.70
N ALA A 97 -8.76 19.12 -7.03
CA ALA A 97 -8.84 19.24 -5.58
C ALA A 97 -10.28 19.24 -5.07
N LYS A 98 -11.17 19.97 -5.76
CA LYS A 98 -12.60 19.99 -5.42
C LYS A 98 -13.25 18.63 -5.61
N LYS A 99 -13.04 17.99 -6.77
CA LYS A 99 -13.56 16.63 -7.05
C LYS A 99 -13.08 15.62 -6.00
N LEU A 100 -11.78 15.68 -5.64
CA LEU A 100 -11.21 14.80 -4.63
C LEU A 100 -11.84 15.01 -3.25
N ASN A 101 -12.09 16.25 -2.86
CA ASN A 101 -12.77 16.57 -1.61
C ASN A 101 -14.22 16.08 -1.62
N ASP A 102 -14.95 16.29 -2.71
CA ASP A 102 -16.34 15.84 -2.86
C ASP A 102 -16.42 14.29 -2.75
N ILE A 103 -15.52 13.57 -3.41
CA ILE A 103 -15.43 12.11 -3.30
C ILE A 103 -15.12 11.70 -1.85
N SER A 104 -14.16 12.37 -1.20
CA SER A 104 -13.78 12.07 0.18
C SER A 104 -14.94 12.28 1.14
N LEU A 105 -15.76 13.32 0.94
CA LEU A 105 -16.97 13.55 1.74
C LEU A 105 -18.01 12.42 1.56
N HIS A 106 -18.14 11.86 0.36
CA HIS A 106 -19.02 10.71 0.11
C HIS A 106 -18.61 9.44 0.87
N LEU A 107 -17.34 9.31 1.25
CA LEU A 107 -16.86 8.20 2.07
C LEU A 107 -17.39 8.24 3.51
N PHE A 108 -17.94 9.36 3.97
CA PHE A 108 -18.50 9.50 5.33
C PHE A 108 -19.92 8.97 5.51
N ASN A 109 -20.48 8.28 4.51
CA ASN A 109 -21.72 7.56 4.76
C ASN A 109 -21.50 6.35 5.70
N PRO A 110 -22.49 5.96 6.54
CA PRO A 110 -22.30 4.93 7.56
C PRO A 110 -21.86 3.57 7.00
N PHE A 111 -22.35 3.20 5.82
CA PHE A 111 -22.00 1.93 5.19
C PHE A 111 -20.52 1.90 4.76
N THR A 112 -20.06 2.96 4.10
CA THR A 112 -18.65 3.08 3.68
C THR A 112 -17.71 3.16 4.87
N LEU A 113 -18.06 3.91 5.92
CA LEU A 113 -17.28 3.96 7.16
C LEU A 113 -17.16 2.59 7.82
N LEU A 114 -18.25 1.82 7.85
CA LEU A 114 -18.21 0.44 8.36
C LEU A 114 -17.26 -0.42 7.52
N LEU A 115 -17.35 -0.34 6.20
CA LEU A 115 -16.51 -1.09 5.27
C LEU A 115 -15.03 -0.76 5.46
N LEU A 116 -14.68 0.53 5.49
CA LEU A 116 -13.31 1.00 5.71
C LEU A 116 -12.78 0.59 7.10
N SER A 117 -13.64 0.67 8.13
CA SER A 117 -13.27 0.24 9.49
C SER A 117 -13.00 -1.26 9.56
N LEU A 118 -13.80 -2.08 8.87
CA LEU A 118 -13.59 -3.53 8.78
C LEU A 118 -12.29 -3.85 8.03
N ALA A 119 -12.01 -3.17 6.92
CA ALA A 119 -10.78 -3.34 6.18
C ALA A 119 -9.54 -2.96 7.04
N ALA A 120 -9.59 -1.81 7.72
CA ALA A 120 -8.54 -1.40 8.64
C ALA A 120 -8.33 -2.41 9.78
N LEU A 121 -9.42 -2.90 10.39
CA LEU A 121 -9.35 -3.94 11.40
C LEU A 121 -8.71 -5.22 10.88
N MET A 122 -9.07 -5.67 9.68
CA MET A 122 -8.47 -6.84 9.05
C MET A 122 -6.96 -6.67 8.84
N ILE A 123 -6.53 -5.52 8.33
CA ILE A 123 -5.10 -5.19 8.18
C ILE A 123 -4.38 -5.26 9.54
N LEU A 124 -4.96 -4.65 10.58
CA LEU A 124 -4.38 -4.66 11.93
C LEU A 124 -4.30 -6.08 12.52
N LEU A 125 -5.32 -6.91 12.32
CA LEU A 125 -5.31 -8.31 12.78
C LEU A 125 -4.24 -9.14 12.05
N ILE A 126 -4.12 -9.00 10.73
CA ILE A 126 -3.10 -9.68 9.92
C ILE A 126 -1.70 -9.22 10.37
N SER A 127 -1.48 -7.91 10.49
CA SER A 127 -0.21 -7.35 10.95
C SER A 127 0.16 -7.82 12.36
N ASN A 128 -0.80 -7.85 13.29
CA ASN A 128 -0.60 -8.35 14.64
C ASN A 128 -0.22 -9.83 14.66
N GLU A 129 -0.87 -10.66 13.83
CA GLU A 129 -0.53 -12.07 13.70
C GLU A 129 0.89 -12.27 13.11
N MET A 130 1.28 -11.46 12.12
CA MET A 130 2.65 -11.44 11.60
C MET A 130 3.64 -11.07 12.70
N ASN A 131 3.35 -10.03 13.50
CA ASN A 131 4.21 -9.59 14.59
C ASN A 131 4.36 -10.64 15.70
N LYS A 132 3.32 -11.41 16.03
CA LYS A 132 3.40 -12.53 16.98
C LYS A 132 4.35 -13.64 16.51
N ARG A 133 4.44 -13.89 15.20
CA ARG A 133 5.39 -14.84 14.60
C ARG A 133 6.79 -14.25 14.46
N GLY A 134 6.90 -12.94 14.66
CA GLY A 134 8.13 -12.19 14.55
C GLY A 134 9.08 -12.44 15.72
N THR A 135 10.36 -12.59 15.40
CA THR A 135 11.45 -12.60 16.37
C THR A 135 12.73 -12.10 15.70
N LEU A 136 13.51 -11.31 16.40
CA LEU A 136 14.81 -10.86 15.92
C LEU A 136 15.89 -11.94 15.95
N ASN A 137 15.62 -13.07 16.62
CA ASN A 137 16.59 -14.14 16.81
C ASN A 137 16.70 -15.08 15.62
N SER A 138 15.82 -14.94 14.61
CA SER A 138 15.87 -15.74 13.39
C SER A 138 15.58 -14.90 12.14
N PRO A 139 16.18 -15.23 10.98
CA PRO A 139 15.89 -14.54 9.73
C PRO A 139 14.41 -14.64 9.29
N ALA A 140 13.75 -15.75 9.63
CA ALA A 140 12.33 -15.94 9.36
C ALA A 140 11.47 -15.02 10.25
N GLY A 141 11.77 -14.94 11.53
CA GLY A 141 11.08 -14.04 12.45
C GLY A 141 11.28 -12.57 12.09
N GLY A 142 12.49 -12.18 11.67
CA GLY A 142 12.77 -10.84 11.18
C GLY A 142 11.93 -10.49 9.93
N ALA A 143 11.72 -11.44 9.01
CA ALA A 143 10.85 -11.25 7.85
C ALA A 143 9.39 -11.01 8.25
N TRP A 144 8.86 -11.71 9.26
CA TRP A 144 7.51 -11.49 9.79
C TRP A 144 7.34 -10.10 10.41
N LEU A 145 8.35 -9.64 11.20
CA LEU A 145 8.32 -8.28 11.77
C LEU A 145 8.31 -7.20 10.69
N VAL A 146 9.16 -7.34 9.68
CA VAL A 146 9.23 -6.40 8.56
C VAL A 146 7.92 -6.41 7.76
N ALA A 147 7.34 -7.57 7.51
CA ALA A 147 6.07 -7.71 6.82
C ALA A 147 4.91 -7.05 7.59
N GLY A 148 4.81 -7.31 8.91
CA GLY A 148 3.80 -6.67 9.75
C GLY A 148 3.96 -5.15 9.81
N ALA A 149 5.19 -4.65 9.96
CA ALA A 149 5.48 -3.22 9.96
C ALA A 149 5.10 -2.57 8.61
N ALA A 150 5.46 -3.19 7.48
CA ALA A 150 5.12 -2.68 6.15
C ALA A 150 3.60 -2.57 5.97
N LEU A 151 2.85 -3.61 6.32
CA LEU A 151 1.39 -3.61 6.21
C LEU A 151 0.72 -2.56 7.09
N THR A 152 1.21 -2.37 8.33
CA THR A 152 0.72 -1.30 9.22
C THR A 152 1.05 0.08 8.66
N THR A 153 2.24 0.25 8.07
CA THR A 153 2.66 1.54 7.48
C THR A 153 1.76 1.90 6.29
N THR A 154 1.37 0.94 5.45
CA THR A 154 0.41 1.19 4.35
C THR A 154 -0.90 1.79 4.89
N LEU A 155 -1.46 1.19 5.94
CA LEU A 155 -2.68 1.72 6.57
C LEU A 155 -2.52 3.16 7.10
N TRP A 156 -1.35 3.49 7.68
CA TRP A 156 -1.06 4.85 8.13
C TRP A 156 -0.96 5.82 6.96
N VAL A 157 -0.31 5.44 5.87
CA VAL A 157 -0.17 6.26 4.66
C VAL A 157 -1.55 6.56 4.07
N ASP A 158 -2.40 5.54 3.93
CA ASP A 158 -3.77 5.69 3.40
C ASP A 158 -4.63 6.58 4.31
N GLY A 159 -4.52 6.40 5.63
CA GLY A 159 -5.21 7.25 6.61
C GLY A 159 -4.76 8.70 6.55
N LEU A 160 -3.47 8.97 6.45
CA LEU A 160 -2.92 10.32 6.29
C LEU A 160 -3.37 10.93 4.96
N PHE A 161 -3.36 10.15 3.89
CA PHE A 161 -3.87 10.59 2.60
C PHE A 161 -5.33 11.03 2.68
N LEU A 162 -6.21 10.23 3.28
CA LEU A 162 -7.62 10.57 3.48
C LEU A 162 -7.76 11.85 4.33
N ILE A 163 -7.01 11.99 5.42
CA ILE A 163 -7.03 13.20 6.26
C ILE A 163 -6.59 14.43 5.47
N THR A 164 -5.51 14.34 4.72
CA THR A 164 -5.00 15.49 3.92
C THR A 164 -5.98 15.89 2.82
N THR A 165 -6.64 14.93 2.17
CA THR A 165 -7.68 15.18 1.17
C THR A 165 -8.87 15.95 1.73
N LEU A 166 -9.24 15.66 2.98
CA LEU A 166 -10.36 16.33 3.65
C LEU A 166 -10.01 17.73 4.15
N LEU A 167 -8.79 17.90 4.71
CA LEU A 167 -8.37 19.16 5.30
C LEU A 167 -7.81 20.13 4.28
N GLN A 168 -6.96 19.65 3.40
CA GLN A 168 -6.28 20.44 2.36
C GLN A 168 -6.01 19.59 1.11
N PRO A 169 -7.00 19.43 0.21
CA PRO A 169 -6.86 18.56 -0.97
C PRO A 169 -5.65 18.87 -1.85
N LYS A 170 -5.24 20.14 -1.92
CA LYS A 170 -4.04 20.59 -2.68
C LYS A 170 -2.72 20.02 -2.13
N LEU A 171 -2.68 19.58 -0.87
CA LEU A 171 -1.50 18.97 -0.25
C LEU A 171 -1.47 17.45 -0.35
N SER A 172 -2.48 16.83 -0.93
CA SER A 172 -2.56 15.37 -1.07
C SER A 172 -1.45 14.78 -1.95
N GLY A 173 -0.76 15.60 -2.74
CA GLY A 173 0.30 15.17 -3.67
C GLY A 173 -0.22 14.49 -4.94
N LEU A 174 -1.55 14.46 -5.15
CA LEU A 174 -2.19 13.83 -6.32
C LEU A 174 -2.38 14.79 -7.48
N ILE A 175 -2.42 16.05 -7.20
CA ILE A 175 -2.73 17.14 -8.11
C ILE A 175 -1.64 18.20 -8.06
#